data_5908c81825a133f3cc0152db97693ae6
#
_entry.id   5908c81825a133f3cc0152db97693ae6
#
_cell.length_a   1.000
_cell.length_b   1.000
_cell.length_c   1.000
_cell.angle_alpha   90.00
_cell.angle_beta   90.00
_cell.angle_gamma   90.00
#
_symmetry.space_group_name_H-M   'P 1'
#
loop_
_entity.id
_entity.type
_entity.pdbx_description
1 polymer ?
#
loop_
_entity_poly.entity_id
_entity_poly.type
_entity_poly.pdbx_seq_one_letter_code
_entity_poly.pdbx_strand_id
1 'polypeptide(L)'
;TINPPLFSWAEIEYFKFSGDTTRLSQILRPIEKYIEWVEQHRKANDTEHQLYWSNGQASGMDNTPRDMGRPSPNGDIHSSTSPMGWVDMSSQIKMCYDNLAEMCKILGDASKAARYTKRSETLARRINHYMWNDSTGLYHDVDVDSKQTPWITTAAFWPILANIASPEQVKRMTHAIQDKNLFWRRLPLPSLAANQPHYDKCGCYWRGGVWAPTTYMTVKGLEKYGHEALAEVIARKNMQTMHKVFQSTGTIWELY
;
A
#
# COMPACT_ATOMS: atom_id res chain seq x y z
N THR A 1 17.61 -4.50 3.76
CA THR A 1 16.23 -4.67 3.26
C THR A 1 15.26 -4.49 4.41
N ILE A 2 14.13 -3.86 4.18
CA ILE A 2 13.02 -3.79 5.12
C ILE A 2 11.80 -4.46 4.48
N ASN A 3 10.88 -4.91 5.30
CA ASN A 3 9.57 -5.38 4.84
C ASN A 3 8.55 -4.22 4.88
N PRO A 4 7.42 -4.33 4.18
CA PRO A 4 6.32 -3.38 4.31
C PRO A 4 5.95 -3.15 5.79
N PRO A 5 5.78 -1.88 6.24
CA PRO A 5 5.59 -1.55 7.65
C PRO A 5 4.15 -1.82 8.13
N LEU A 6 3.70 -3.08 8.07
CA LEU A 6 2.30 -3.47 8.35
C LEU A 6 2.06 -3.99 9.77
N PHE A 7 3.11 -4.30 10.52
CA PHE A 7 2.96 -4.93 11.83
C PHE A 7 2.24 -4.04 12.86
N SER A 8 2.35 -2.70 12.76
CA SER A 8 1.55 -1.81 13.62
C SER A 8 0.03 -1.97 13.40
N TRP A 9 -0.38 -2.22 12.14
CA TRP A 9 -1.77 -2.54 11.80
C TRP A 9 -2.19 -3.88 12.40
N ALA A 10 -1.37 -4.91 12.26
CA ALA A 10 -1.63 -6.22 12.86
C ALA A 10 -1.80 -6.14 14.39
N GLU A 11 -0.97 -5.35 15.07
CA GLU A 11 -1.05 -5.18 16.53
C GLU A 11 -2.31 -4.44 16.97
N ILE A 12 -2.77 -3.43 16.22
CA ILE A 12 -4.05 -2.75 16.50
C ILE A 12 -5.24 -3.69 16.24
N GLU A 13 -5.22 -4.47 15.17
CA GLU A 13 -6.28 -5.47 14.91
C GLU A 13 -6.31 -6.55 15.99
N TYR A 14 -5.13 -7.02 16.44
CA TYR A 14 -5.05 -7.94 17.58
C TYR A 14 -5.60 -7.33 18.86
N PHE A 15 -5.26 -6.07 19.16
CA PHE A 15 -5.81 -5.37 20.33
C PHE A 15 -7.32 -5.24 20.28
N LYS A 16 -7.91 -4.89 19.13
CA LYS A 16 -9.38 -4.82 18.97
C LYS A 16 -10.08 -6.14 19.29
N PHE A 17 -9.41 -7.25 19.02
CA PHE A 17 -9.91 -8.58 19.32
C PHE A 17 -9.68 -9.00 20.77
N SER A 18 -8.50 -8.73 21.33
CA SER A 18 -8.06 -9.26 22.64
C SER A 18 -8.25 -8.31 23.81
N GLY A 19 -8.22 -6.98 23.57
CA GLY A 19 -8.17 -5.95 24.61
C GLY A 19 -6.86 -5.92 25.40
N ASP A 20 -5.79 -6.59 24.92
CA ASP A 20 -4.53 -6.76 25.65
C ASP A 20 -3.65 -5.48 25.61
N THR A 21 -3.82 -4.62 26.63
CA THR A 21 -3.01 -3.42 26.81
C THR A 21 -1.56 -3.73 27.21
N THR A 22 -1.29 -4.87 27.85
CA THR A 22 0.07 -5.28 28.23
C THR A 22 0.92 -5.49 26.98
N ARG A 23 0.38 -6.20 25.98
CA ARG A 23 1.05 -6.38 24.69
C ARG A 23 1.29 -5.04 24.01
N LEU A 24 0.29 -4.14 23.95
CA LEU A 24 0.49 -2.81 23.37
C LEU A 24 1.63 -2.04 24.02
N SER A 25 1.75 -2.09 25.35
CA SER A 25 2.82 -1.41 26.06
C SER A 25 4.21 -1.96 25.73
N GLN A 26 4.31 -3.27 25.51
CA GLN A 26 5.56 -3.94 25.14
C GLN A 26 6.00 -3.64 23.71
N ILE A 27 5.04 -3.58 22.77
CA ILE A 27 5.35 -3.43 21.33
C ILE A 27 5.51 -1.97 20.91
N LEU A 28 4.98 -1.00 21.64
CA LEU A 28 5.01 0.42 21.27
C LEU A 28 6.44 0.91 20.97
N ARG A 29 7.39 0.67 21.87
CA ARG A 29 8.77 1.14 21.68
C ARG A 29 9.52 0.44 20.53
N PRO A 30 9.41 -0.87 20.31
CA PRO A 30 9.87 -1.52 19.07
C PRO A 30 9.35 -0.87 17.79
N ILE A 31 8.05 -0.55 17.72
CA ILE A 31 7.45 0.12 16.55
C ILE A 31 8.02 1.55 16.39
N GLU A 32 8.12 2.32 17.48
CA GLU A 32 8.74 3.65 17.47
C GLU A 32 10.16 3.59 16.87
N LYS A 33 11.02 2.68 17.35
CA LYS A 33 12.39 2.51 16.85
C LYS A 33 12.43 2.17 15.36
N TYR A 34 11.53 1.31 14.91
CA TYR A 34 11.43 0.97 13.49
C TYR A 34 11.08 2.20 12.65
N ILE A 35 10.09 2.99 13.06
CA ILE A 35 9.70 4.21 12.37
C ILE A 35 10.82 5.26 12.42
N GLU A 36 11.51 5.42 13.55
CA GLU A 36 12.68 6.29 13.66
C GLU A 36 13.76 5.92 12.63
N TRP A 37 14.02 4.62 12.46
CA TRP A 37 14.95 4.13 11.46
C TRP A 37 14.48 4.44 10.03
N VAL A 38 13.19 4.19 9.73
CA VAL A 38 12.61 4.49 8.40
C VAL A 38 12.71 5.97 8.07
N GLU A 39 12.43 6.86 9.03
CA GLU A 39 12.59 8.31 8.90
C GLU A 39 14.01 8.73 8.49
N GLN A 40 15.01 8.07 9.07
CA GLN A 40 16.42 8.38 8.79
C GLN A 40 16.89 7.84 7.45
N HIS A 41 16.37 6.66 7.01
CA HIS A 41 16.98 5.90 5.92
C HIS A 41 16.09 5.74 4.69
N ARG A 42 14.80 6.03 4.78
CA ARG A 42 13.82 5.81 3.71
C ARG A 42 13.01 7.04 3.34
N LYS A 43 13.20 8.15 4.01
CA LYS A 43 12.56 9.41 3.68
C LYS A 43 13.45 10.21 2.72
N ALA A 44 12.84 10.73 1.65
CA ALA A 44 13.51 11.58 0.67
C ALA A 44 13.57 13.05 1.19
N ASN A 45 14.37 13.29 2.24
CA ASN A 45 14.41 14.58 2.95
C ASN A 45 14.85 15.76 2.08
N ASP A 46 15.69 15.51 1.08
CA ASP A 46 16.28 16.55 0.20
C ASP A 46 15.40 16.82 -1.04
N THR A 47 14.18 16.31 -1.07
CA THR A 47 13.20 16.56 -2.13
C THR A 47 12.08 17.46 -1.65
N GLU A 48 11.38 18.11 -2.59
CA GLU A 48 10.19 18.89 -2.27
C GLU A 48 9.07 18.04 -1.70
N HIS A 49 8.86 16.83 -2.24
CA HIS A 49 7.80 15.93 -1.81
C HIS A 49 8.04 15.33 -0.41
N GLN A 50 9.27 15.07 0.02
CA GLN A 50 9.65 14.48 1.32
C GLN A 50 8.85 13.21 1.67
N LEU A 51 8.57 12.36 0.66
CA LEU A 51 7.87 11.09 0.80
C LEU A 51 8.87 9.94 1.04
N TYR A 52 8.36 8.73 1.14
CA TYR A 52 9.19 7.58 1.47
C TYR A 52 9.45 6.72 0.23
N TRP A 53 10.70 6.32 0.05
CA TRP A 53 11.12 5.45 -1.03
C TRP A 53 11.18 3.98 -0.61
N SER A 54 10.99 3.10 -1.58
CA SER A 54 11.13 1.65 -1.43
C SER A 54 11.90 1.08 -2.61
N ASN A 55 11.90 -0.24 -2.77
CA ASN A 55 12.32 -0.94 -3.98
C ASN A 55 11.43 -2.19 -4.15
N GLY A 56 11.59 -2.93 -5.23
CA GLY A 56 10.76 -4.09 -5.51
C GLY A 56 10.68 -5.05 -4.33
N GLN A 57 11.81 -5.50 -3.79
CA GLN A 57 11.86 -6.45 -2.69
C GLN A 57 11.28 -5.87 -1.38
N ALA A 58 11.63 -4.63 -1.02
CA ALA A 58 11.16 -4.02 0.22
C ALA A 58 9.67 -3.67 0.20
N SER A 59 9.09 -3.46 -0.98
CA SER A 59 7.65 -3.26 -1.16
C SER A 59 6.86 -4.58 -1.19
N GLY A 60 7.56 -5.72 -1.38
CA GLY A 60 6.97 -7.02 -1.64
C GLY A 60 6.40 -7.17 -3.06
N MET A 61 6.77 -6.27 -3.99
CA MET A 61 6.36 -6.29 -5.40
C MET A 61 7.59 -6.46 -6.29
N ASP A 62 8.31 -7.57 -6.15
CA ASP A 62 9.70 -7.77 -6.58
C ASP A 62 10.03 -7.35 -8.01
N ASN A 63 9.29 -7.86 -9.01
CA ASN A 63 9.54 -7.53 -10.42
C ASN A 63 8.60 -6.46 -10.98
N THR A 64 8.08 -5.61 -10.12
CA THR A 64 7.26 -4.45 -10.53
C THR A 64 8.04 -3.54 -11.49
N PRO A 65 7.42 -2.93 -12.50
CA PRO A 65 8.11 -1.99 -13.37
C PRO A 65 8.32 -0.59 -12.76
N ARG A 66 7.91 -0.35 -11.54
CA ARG A 66 7.89 0.99 -10.89
C ARG A 66 9.27 1.66 -10.81
N ASP A 67 10.33 0.89 -10.75
CA ASP A 67 11.72 1.33 -10.72
C ASP A 67 12.44 1.22 -12.07
N MET A 68 11.75 0.76 -13.13
CA MET A 68 12.33 0.65 -14.47
C MET A 68 12.71 2.02 -15.05
N GLY A 69 13.87 2.07 -15.70
CA GLY A 69 14.43 3.30 -16.26
C GLY A 69 15.39 4.01 -15.33
N ARG A 70 15.59 3.53 -14.11
CA ARG A 70 16.69 3.97 -13.26
C ARG A 70 17.94 3.15 -13.54
N PRO A 71 19.13 3.76 -13.48
CA PRO A 71 20.36 3.01 -13.57
C PRO A 71 20.53 2.15 -12.30
N SER A 72 19.88 0.98 -12.31
CA SER A 72 20.32 -0.12 -11.48
C SER A 72 21.44 -0.81 -12.25
N PRO A 73 22.65 -0.90 -11.74
CA PRO A 73 23.77 -1.51 -12.45
C PRO A 73 23.51 -2.94 -12.92
N ASN A 74 22.52 -3.63 -12.32
CA ASN A 74 22.22 -5.05 -12.59
C ASN A 74 20.72 -5.39 -12.69
N GLY A 75 19.81 -4.42 -12.85
CA GLY A 75 18.37 -4.69 -12.74
C GLY A 75 17.99 -5.20 -11.35
N ASP A 76 18.73 -4.81 -10.34
CA ASP A 76 18.68 -5.37 -9.01
C ASP A 76 17.45 -4.85 -8.26
N ILE A 77 16.54 -5.76 -7.93
CA ILE A 77 15.36 -5.53 -7.08
C ILE A 77 15.72 -4.97 -5.69
N HIS A 78 16.99 -5.01 -5.32
CA HIS A 78 17.53 -4.47 -4.07
C HIS A 78 18.05 -3.04 -4.20
N SER A 79 18.13 -2.49 -5.41
CA SER A 79 18.69 -1.17 -5.63
C SER A 79 17.86 -0.09 -4.94
N SER A 80 18.55 0.96 -4.49
CA SER A 80 17.89 2.14 -3.95
C SER A 80 17.16 2.88 -5.05
N THR A 81 15.88 3.17 -4.83
CA THR A 81 15.11 4.11 -5.67
C THR A 81 15.10 5.52 -5.09
N SER A 82 15.86 5.73 -4.00
CA SER A 82 16.00 7.08 -3.43
C SER A 82 16.45 8.08 -4.54
N PRO A 83 15.82 9.24 -4.61
CA PRO A 83 14.86 9.81 -3.67
C PRO A 83 13.40 9.80 -4.17
N MET A 84 12.93 8.73 -4.83
CA MET A 84 11.52 8.63 -5.24
C MET A 84 10.57 8.62 -4.02
N GLY A 85 9.30 9.02 -4.24
CA GLY A 85 8.20 8.76 -3.33
C GLY A 85 7.36 7.58 -3.83
N TRP A 86 7.22 6.52 -3.02
CA TRP A 86 6.39 5.36 -3.32
C TRP A 86 5.05 5.46 -2.60
N VAL A 87 3.95 5.24 -3.34
CA VAL A 87 2.57 5.37 -2.83
C VAL A 87 2.32 4.43 -1.66
N ASP A 88 2.63 3.14 -1.84
CA ASP A 88 2.44 2.12 -0.81
C ASP A 88 3.27 2.40 0.44
N MET A 89 4.58 2.61 0.29
CA MET A 89 5.47 2.89 1.42
C MET A 89 5.02 4.13 2.19
N SER A 90 4.73 5.23 1.49
CA SER A 90 4.27 6.47 2.12
C SER A 90 2.93 6.31 2.83
N SER A 91 1.98 5.57 2.23
CA SER A 91 0.67 5.29 2.83
C SER A 91 0.77 4.38 4.05
N GLN A 92 1.63 3.37 3.99
CA GLN A 92 1.88 2.45 5.10
C GLN A 92 2.54 3.17 6.29
N ILE A 93 3.47 4.09 6.05
CA ILE A 93 4.06 4.92 7.11
C ILE A 93 3.01 5.85 7.72
N LYS A 94 2.13 6.46 6.91
CA LYS A 94 1.01 7.25 7.43
C LYS A 94 0.10 6.40 8.32
N MET A 95 -0.22 5.18 7.90
CA MET A 95 -1.01 4.24 8.70
C MET A 95 -0.28 3.84 10.00
N CYS A 96 1.04 3.68 9.97
CA CYS A 96 1.83 3.47 11.19
C CYS A 96 1.71 4.64 12.17
N TYR A 97 1.70 5.88 11.70
CA TYR A 97 1.50 7.04 12.58
C TYR A 97 0.11 7.05 13.21
N ASP A 98 -0.95 6.68 12.45
CA ASP A 98 -2.29 6.56 13.01
C ASP A 98 -2.33 5.50 14.12
N ASN A 99 -1.76 4.33 13.84
CA ASN A 99 -1.73 3.22 14.79
C ASN A 99 -0.91 3.57 16.05
N LEU A 100 0.23 4.25 15.90
CA LEU A 100 1.01 4.76 17.04
C LEU A 100 0.23 5.79 17.85
N ALA A 101 -0.51 6.69 17.18
CA ALA A 101 -1.35 7.66 17.87
C ALA A 101 -2.46 6.96 18.68
N GLU A 102 -3.09 5.93 18.10
CA GLU A 102 -4.12 5.12 18.75
C GLU A 102 -3.54 4.34 19.95
N MET A 103 -2.41 3.65 19.77
CA MET A 103 -1.72 2.96 20.88
C MET A 103 -1.38 3.91 22.02
N CYS A 104 -0.84 5.10 21.72
CA CYS A 104 -0.54 6.09 22.74
C CYS A 104 -1.78 6.60 23.47
N LYS A 105 -2.91 6.78 22.78
CA LYS A 105 -4.20 7.14 23.41
C LYS A 105 -4.68 6.05 24.36
N ILE A 106 -4.65 4.79 23.93
CA ILE A 106 -5.05 3.63 24.76
C ILE A 106 -4.18 3.54 26.01
N LEU A 107 -2.88 3.80 25.88
CA LEU A 107 -1.90 3.75 26.98
C LEU A 107 -1.83 5.05 27.82
N GLY A 108 -2.65 6.06 27.53
CA GLY A 108 -2.75 7.30 28.31
C GLY A 108 -1.69 8.35 27.99
N ASP A 109 -0.87 8.19 26.93
CA ASP A 109 0.14 9.19 26.52
C ASP A 109 -0.45 10.16 25.48
N ALA A 110 -1.21 11.13 25.93
CA ALA A 110 -1.86 12.13 25.08
C ALA A 110 -0.86 12.99 24.28
N SER A 111 0.31 13.27 24.85
CA SER A 111 1.36 14.08 24.20
C SER A 111 1.94 13.37 22.98
N LYS A 112 2.34 12.11 23.14
CA LYS A 112 2.81 11.29 21.99
C LYS A 112 1.70 11.07 20.97
N ALA A 113 0.47 10.81 21.41
CA ALA A 113 -0.68 10.67 20.52
C ALA A 113 -0.86 11.89 19.63
N ALA A 114 -0.85 13.10 20.19
CA ALA A 114 -0.97 14.34 19.42
C ALA A 114 0.20 14.53 18.43
N ARG A 115 1.43 14.17 18.82
CA ARG A 115 2.61 14.24 17.95
C ARG A 115 2.45 13.31 16.73
N TYR A 116 2.02 12.05 16.92
CA TYR A 116 1.83 11.11 15.82
C TYR A 116 0.65 11.49 14.94
N THR A 117 -0.45 11.99 15.50
CA THR A 117 -1.58 12.54 14.72
C THR A 117 -1.11 13.66 13.79
N LYS A 118 -0.34 14.62 14.28
CA LYS A 118 0.21 15.71 13.45
C LYS A 118 1.11 15.20 12.32
N ARG A 119 1.95 14.17 12.58
CA ARG A 119 2.81 13.56 11.56
C ARG A 119 1.97 12.85 10.50
N SER A 120 0.95 12.10 10.90
CA SER A 120 0.01 11.43 10.03
C SER A 120 -0.70 12.41 9.08
N GLU A 121 -1.30 13.47 9.62
CA GLU A 121 -1.99 14.50 8.83
C GLU A 121 -1.05 15.21 7.85
N THR A 122 0.17 15.50 8.28
CA THR A 122 1.17 16.15 7.42
C THR A 122 1.55 15.25 6.25
N LEU A 123 1.76 13.96 6.52
CA LEU A 123 2.09 13.00 5.46
C LEU A 123 0.90 12.76 4.52
N ALA A 124 -0.33 12.68 5.04
CA ALA A 124 -1.53 12.55 4.22
C ALA A 124 -1.71 13.73 3.24
N ARG A 125 -1.47 14.97 3.70
CA ARG A 125 -1.50 16.15 2.82
C ARG A 125 -0.45 16.07 1.71
N ARG A 126 0.78 15.62 2.03
CA ARG A 126 1.85 15.45 1.02
C ARG A 126 1.50 14.37 0.00
N ILE A 127 1.00 13.22 0.44
CA ILE A 127 0.56 12.13 -0.45
C ILE A 127 -0.54 12.64 -1.41
N ASN A 128 -1.55 13.33 -0.89
CA ASN A 128 -2.60 13.90 -1.72
C ASN A 128 -2.08 14.95 -2.71
N HIS A 129 -1.15 15.81 -2.28
CA HIS A 129 -0.64 16.88 -3.11
C HIS A 129 0.24 16.39 -4.27
N TYR A 130 1.14 15.46 -4.00
CA TYR A 130 2.14 15.04 -4.99
C TYR A 130 1.72 13.81 -5.78
N MET A 131 0.97 12.88 -5.16
CA MET A 131 0.72 11.56 -5.75
C MET A 131 -0.66 11.41 -6.39
N TRP A 132 -1.66 12.20 -6.00
CA TRP A 132 -2.97 12.13 -6.63
C TRP A 132 -2.94 12.68 -8.05
N ASN A 133 -3.52 11.94 -9.00
CA ASN A 133 -3.63 12.36 -10.40
C ASN A 133 -5.10 12.49 -10.82
N ASP A 134 -5.52 13.71 -11.10
CA ASP A 134 -6.90 13.97 -11.51
C ASP A 134 -7.25 13.39 -12.88
N SER A 135 -6.29 13.20 -13.78
CA SER A 135 -6.57 12.62 -15.10
C SER A 135 -6.85 11.13 -15.04
N THR A 136 -6.08 10.39 -14.23
CA THR A 136 -6.23 8.93 -14.08
C THR A 136 -7.24 8.54 -12.99
N GLY A 137 -7.49 9.42 -12.02
CA GLY A 137 -8.28 9.11 -10.82
C GLY A 137 -7.58 8.12 -9.87
N LEU A 138 -6.26 8.10 -9.88
CA LEU A 138 -5.42 7.19 -9.09
C LEU A 138 -4.24 7.93 -8.46
N TYR A 139 -3.61 7.29 -7.48
CA TYR A 139 -2.34 7.73 -6.91
C TYR A 139 -1.17 7.12 -7.68
N HIS A 140 -0.15 7.92 -7.93
CA HIS A 140 1.08 7.55 -8.62
C HIS A 140 2.30 7.76 -7.74
N ASP A 141 3.33 6.96 -7.95
CA ASP A 141 4.65 7.26 -7.40
C ASP A 141 5.19 8.56 -8.02
N VAL A 142 6.11 9.20 -7.32
CA VAL A 142 6.77 10.41 -7.80
C VAL A 142 8.28 10.24 -7.87
N ASP A 143 8.90 10.88 -8.85
CA ASP A 143 10.35 10.92 -9.01
C ASP A 143 11.01 11.99 -8.13
N VAL A 144 12.31 12.20 -8.30
CA VAL A 144 13.11 13.21 -7.57
C VAL A 144 12.61 14.63 -7.79
N ASP A 145 12.07 14.92 -8.96
CA ASP A 145 11.54 16.24 -9.34
C ASP A 145 10.07 16.42 -8.94
N SER A 146 9.53 15.53 -8.13
CA SER A 146 8.11 15.47 -7.73
C SER A 146 7.14 15.23 -8.89
N LYS A 147 7.62 14.71 -10.03
CA LYS A 147 6.78 14.35 -11.18
C LYS A 147 6.25 12.94 -10.99
N GLN A 148 4.98 12.76 -11.31
CA GLN A 148 4.32 11.47 -11.23
C GLN A 148 4.86 10.49 -12.28
N THR A 149 5.12 9.26 -11.87
CA THR A 149 5.53 8.19 -12.78
C THR A 149 4.32 7.64 -13.56
N PRO A 150 4.52 7.05 -14.73
CA PRO A 150 3.41 6.55 -15.55
C PRO A 150 2.81 5.23 -15.05
N TRP A 151 3.47 4.56 -14.10
CA TRP A 151 3.09 3.21 -13.68
C TRP A 151 1.81 3.17 -12.86
N ILE A 152 0.88 2.29 -13.24
CA ILE A 152 -0.39 2.07 -12.55
C ILE A 152 -0.42 0.65 -12.01
N THR A 153 -0.29 0.51 -10.69
CA THR A 153 -0.24 -0.77 -9.98
C THR A 153 -1.26 -0.80 -8.84
N THR A 154 -1.48 -1.95 -8.23
CA THR A 154 -2.31 -2.08 -7.03
C THR A 154 -1.80 -1.27 -5.83
N ALA A 155 -0.55 -0.80 -5.86
CA ALA A 155 -0.04 0.13 -4.86
C ALA A 155 -0.88 1.42 -4.76
N ALA A 156 -1.50 1.84 -5.87
CA ALA A 156 -2.39 3.01 -5.93
C ALA A 156 -3.59 2.93 -4.96
N PHE A 157 -3.95 1.75 -4.45
CA PHE A 157 -5.10 1.57 -3.57
C PHE A 157 -4.75 1.63 -2.06
N TRP A 158 -3.48 1.67 -1.68
CA TRP A 158 -3.08 1.85 -0.28
C TRP A 158 -3.65 3.11 0.38
N PRO A 159 -3.78 4.28 -0.32
CA PRO A 159 -4.40 5.47 0.25
C PRO A 159 -5.85 5.28 0.70
N ILE A 160 -6.59 4.31 0.16
CA ILE A 160 -7.95 3.99 0.63
C ILE A 160 -7.85 3.37 2.04
N LEU A 161 -7.08 2.31 2.21
CA LEU A 161 -6.95 1.63 3.51
C LEU A 161 -6.36 2.57 4.58
N ALA A 162 -5.41 3.41 4.19
CA ALA A 162 -4.71 4.35 5.06
C ALA A 162 -5.53 5.61 5.40
N ASN A 163 -6.78 5.73 4.98
CA ASN A 163 -7.63 6.91 5.19
C ASN A 163 -6.97 8.22 4.72
N ILE A 164 -6.40 8.20 3.51
CA ILE A 164 -5.76 9.36 2.87
C ILE A 164 -6.71 9.94 1.82
N ALA A 165 -7.32 9.07 1.01
CA ALA A 165 -8.20 9.47 -0.07
C ALA A 165 -9.51 10.09 0.46
N SER A 166 -10.00 11.13 -0.21
CA SER A 166 -11.35 11.66 0.05
C SER A 166 -12.42 10.71 -0.51
N PRO A 167 -13.69 10.82 -0.06
CA PRO A 167 -14.79 10.03 -0.63
C PRO A 167 -14.91 10.17 -2.16
N GLU A 168 -14.70 11.36 -2.71
CA GLU A 168 -14.71 11.63 -4.15
C GLU A 168 -13.57 10.95 -4.87
N GLN A 169 -12.37 10.96 -4.28
CA GLN A 169 -11.21 10.23 -4.81
C GLN A 169 -11.48 8.73 -4.80
N VAL A 170 -11.98 8.18 -3.68
CA VAL A 170 -12.35 6.76 -3.61
C VAL A 170 -13.38 6.38 -4.66
N LYS A 171 -14.42 7.20 -4.86
CA LYS A 171 -15.41 6.99 -5.94
C LYS A 171 -14.74 6.89 -7.32
N ARG A 172 -13.76 7.75 -7.61
CA ARG A 172 -13.00 7.68 -8.87
C ARG A 172 -12.12 6.43 -8.95
N MET A 173 -11.49 6.06 -7.84
CA MET A 173 -10.69 4.83 -7.75
C MET A 173 -11.57 3.58 -7.96
N THR A 174 -12.84 3.56 -7.50
CA THR A 174 -13.74 2.44 -7.77
C THR A 174 -14.10 2.32 -9.25
N HIS A 175 -14.16 3.43 -10.00
CA HIS A 175 -14.30 3.36 -11.45
C HIS A 175 -13.08 2.73 -12.10
N ALA A 176 -11.87 3.09 -11.69
CA ALA A 176 -10.64 2.47 -12.20
C ALA A 176 -10.56 0.97 -11.83
N ILE A 177 -10.98 0.57 -10.63
CA ILE A 177 -11.07 -0.84 -10.22
C ILE A 177 -12.01 -1.61 -11.15
N GLN A 178 -13.13 -1.03 -11.56
CA GLN A 178 -14.16 -1.66 -12.40
C GLN A 178 -13.90 -1.52 -13.90
N ASP A 179 -12.85 -0.80 -14.30
CA ASP A 179 -12.48 -0.69 -15.71
C ASP A 179 -11.81 -1.97 -16.20
N LYS A 180 -12.40 -2.54 -17.26
CA LYS A 180 -11.90 -3.76 -17.91
C LYS A 180 -10.52 -3.58 -18.57
N ASN A 181 -10.15 -2.35 -18.91
CA ASN A 181 -8.82 -2.04 -19.45
C ASN A 181 -7.76 -1.86 -18.37
N LEU A 182 -8.15 -1.74 -17.10
CA LEU A 182 -7.25 -1.52 -15.97
C LEU A 182 -7.24 -2.75 -15.04
N PHE A 183 -8.16 -2.78 -14.07
CA PHE A 183 -8.10 -3.75 -12.97
C PHE A 183 -9.25 -4.77 -12.96
N TRP A 184 -10.29 -4.59 -13.80
CA TRP A 184 -11.42 -5.52 -13.85
C TRP A 184 -11.20 -6.64 -14.85
N ARG A 185 -10.33 -7.59 -14.51
CA ARG A 185 -10.04 -8.76 -15.34
C ARG A 185 -10.92 -9.95 -14.89
N ARG A 186 -10.71 -11.14 -15.49
CA ARG A 186 -11.39 -12.39 -15.06
C ARG A 186 -11.27 -12.57 -13.54
N LEU A 187 -10.07 -12.39 -13.01
CA LEU A 187 -9.80 -12.18 -11.58
C LEU A 187 -9.43 -10.71 -11.39
N PRO A 188 -10.18 -9.94 -10.57
CA PRO A 188 -9.91 -8.51 -10.39
C PRO A 188 -8.61 -8.24 -9.65
N LEU A 189 -8.08 -7.03 -9.83
CA LEU A 189 -6.90 -6.48 -9.17
C LEU A 189 -5.59 -7.17 -9.56
N PRO A 190 -5.28 -7.32 -10.88
CA PRO A 190 -3.92 -7.66 -11.26
C PRO A 190 -2.94 -6.64 -10.69
N SER A 191 -1.78 -7.11 -10.28
CA SER A 191 -0.76 -6.27 -9.61
C SER A 191 -0.29 -5.06 -10.44
N LEU A 192 -0.31 -5.19 -11.76
CA LEU A 192 -0.07 -4.13 -12.74
C LEU A 192 -1.34 -3.97 -13.59
N ALA A 193 -1.76 -2.73 -13.85
CA ALA A 193 -2.94 -2.48 -14.67
C ALA A 193 -2.79 -3.03 -16.09
N ALA A 194 -3.87 -3.60 -16.65
CA ALA A 194 -3.81 -4.37 -17.88
C ALA A 194 -3.44 -3.55 -19.15
N ASN A 195 -3.55 -2.22 -19.09
CA ASN A 195 -3.13 -1.32 -20.16
C ASN A 195 -1.65 -0.92 -20.10
N GLN A 196 -0.90 -1.40 -19.11
CA GLN A 196 0.50 -1.00 -18.94
C GLN A 196 1.43 -1.82 -19.84
N PRO A 197 2.54 -1.22 -20.34
CA PRO A 197 3.43 -1.87 -21.32
C PRO A 197 4.01 -3.22 -20.88
N HIS A 198 4.22 -3.42 -19.59
CA HIS A 198 4.81 -4.66 -19.05
C HIS A 198 3.77 -5.61 -18.44
N TYR A 199 2.48 -5.34 -18.67
CA TYR A 199 1.43 -6.25 -18.22
C TYR A 199 1.53 -7.60 -18.92
N ASP A 200 1.50 -8.67 -18.13
CA ASP A 200 1.48 -10.04 -18.62
C ASP A 200 0.15 -10.71 -18.21
N LYS A 201 -0.61 -11.15 -19.21
CA LYS A 201 -1.89 -11.86 -19.02
C LYS A 201 -1.74 -13.21 -18.32
N CYS A 202 -0.54 -13.79 -18.32
CA CYS A 202 -0.22 -15.04 -17.62
C CYS A 202 0.27 -14.79 -16.18
N GLY A 203 0.30 -13.53 -15.74
CA GLY A 203 0.63 -13.14 -14.37
C GLY A 203 2.05 -12.63 -14.21
N CYS A 204 3.07 -13.33 -14.72
CA CYS A 204 4.49 -12.97 -14.63
C CYS A 204 4.86 -12.28 -13.29
N TYR A 205 4.46 -12.91 -12.17
CA TYR A 205 4.68 -12.46 -10.80
C TYR A 205 3.96 -11.12 -10.54
N TRP A 206 4.67 -9.99 -10.35
CA TRP A 206 4.07 -8.66 -10.09
C TRP A 206 3.80 -7.84 -11.36
N ARG A 207 3.68 -8.49 -12.50
CA ARG A 207 3.33 -7.87 -13.80
C ARG A 207 1.95 -8.26 -14.32
N GLY A 208 1.08 -8.75 -13.43
CA GLY A 208 -0.28 -9.15 -13.80
C GLY A 208 -0.91 -10.17 -12.86
N GLY A 209 -0.11 -10.88 -12.06
CA GLY A 209 -0.62 -11.81 -11.04
C GLY A 209 -1.50 -11.09 -10.02
N VAL A 210 -2.53 -11.77 -9.53
CA VAL A 210 -3.42 -11.30 -8.48
C VAL A 210 -2.96 -11.87 -7.15
N TRP A 211 -2.68 -11.00 -6.20
CA TRP A 211 -2.07 -11.33 -4.91
C TRP A 211 -3.07 -11.17 -3.77
N ALA A 212 -3.15 -12.16 -2.90
CA ALA A 212 -4.06 -12.13 -1.77
C ALA A 212 -3.83 -10.91 -0.85
N PRO A 213 -2.59 -10.50 -0.49
CA PRO A 213 -2.36 -9.33 0.37
C PRO A 213 -2.90 -8.02 -0.23
N THR A 214 -2.62 -7.73 -1.51
CA THR A 214 -3.08 -6.50 -2.16
C THR A 214 -4.59 -6.50 -2.40
N THR A 215 -5.17 -7.67 -2.69
CA THR A 215 -6.62 -7.83 -2.77
C THR A 215 -7.27 -7.59 -1.41
N TYR A 216 -6.76 -8.20 -0.35
CA TYR A 216 -7.27 -8.02 1.02
C TYR A 216 -7.20 -6.56 1.46
N MET A 217 -6.07 -5.90 1.23
CA MET A 217 -5.88 -4.48 1.51
C MET A 217 -6.92 -3.61 0.80
N THR A 218 -7.16 -3.86 -0.49
CA THR A 218 -8.13 -3.09 -1.29
C THR A 218 -9.56 -3.33 -0.80
N VAL A 219 -9.93 -4.59 -0.53
CA VAL A 219 -11.25 -4.96 0.02
C VAL A 219 -11.49 -4.25 1.35
N LYS A 220 -10.54 -4.36 2.31
CA LYS A 220 -10.64 -3.69 3.61
C LYS A 220 -10.70 -2.17 3.51
N GLY A 221 -10.00 -1.59 2.53
CA GLY A 221 -10.09 -0.16 2.24
C GLY A 221 -11.50 0.23 1.74
N LEU A 222 -12.04 -0.50 0.77
CA LEU A 222 -13.37 -0.25 0.20
C LEU A 222 -14.48 -0.34 1.25
N GLU A 223 -14.42 -1.33 2.16
CA GLU A 223 -15.37 -1.47 3.27
C GLU A 223 -15.40 -0.22 4.16
N LYS A 224 -14.25 0.40 4.44
CA LYS A 224 -14.17 1.62 5.26
C LYS A 224 -14.90 2.84 4.65
N TYR A 225 -15.09 2.84 3.35
CA TYR A 225 -15.72 3.95 2.62
C TYR A 225 -17.14 3.65 2.13
N GLY A 226 -17.77 2.56 2.62
CA GLY A 226 -19.15 2.22 2.27
C GLY A 226 -19.30 1.60 0.88
N HIS A 227 -18.23 0.98 0.34
CA HIS A 227 -18.26 0.27 -0.94
C HIS A 227 -18.30 -1.26 -0.75
N GLU A 228 -19.06 -1.73 0.25
CA GLU A 228 -19.13 -3.15 0.66
C GLU A 228 -19.56 -4.06 -0.50
N ALA A 229 -20.50 -3.63 -1.33
CA ALA A 229 -20.97 -4.43 -2.47
C ALA A 229 -19.84 -4.73 -3.48
N LEU A 230 -18.98 -3.75 -3.77
CA LEU A 230 -17.82 -3.94 -4.65
C LEU A 230 -16.76 -4.81 -3.95
N ALA A 231 -16.50 -4.55 -2.69
CA ALA A 231 -15.57 -5.33 -1.86
C ALA A 231 -15.97 -6.81 -1.82
N GLU A 232 -17.25 -7.11 -1.60
CA GLU A 232 -17.78 -8.48 -1.59
C GLU A 232 -17.60 -9.18 -2.95
N VAL A 233 -17.91 -8.51 -4.06
CA VAL A 233 -17.74 -9.10 -5.39
C VAL A 233 -16.26 -9.45 -5.66
N ILE A 234 -15.33 -8.57 -5.29
CA ILE A 234 -13.89 -8.81 -5.43
C ILE A 234 -13.45 -9.99 -4.56
N ALA A 235 -13.81 -9.99 -3.27
CA ALA A 235 -13.47 -11.06 -2.34
C ALA A 235 -14.04 -12.42 -2.80
N ARG A 236 -15.31 -12.46 -3.20
CA ARG A 236 -15.97 -13.67 -3.70
C ARG A 236 -15.29 -14.24 -4.94
N LYS A 237 -14.93 -13.41 -5.92
CA LYS A 237 -14.20 -13.85 -7.13
C LYS A 237 -12.83 -14.45 -6.79
N ASN A 238 -12.10 -13.83 -5.86
CA ASN A 238 -10.83 -14.34 -5.37
C ASN A 238 -11.00 -15.71 -4.71
N MET A 239 -11.88 -15.82 -3.71
CA MET A 239 -12.13 -17.07 -3.00
C MET A 239 -12.60 -18.21 -3.93
N GLN A 240 -13.48 -17.91 -4.90
CA GLN A 240 -13.91 -18.90 -5.90
C GLN A 240 -12.78 -19.35 -6.78
N THR A 241 -11.87 -18.46 -7.18
CA THR A 241 -10.71 -18.82 -8.01
C THR A 241 -9.72 -19.67 -7.21
N MET A 242 -9.39 -19.27 -5.98
CA MET A 242 -8.54 -20.05 -5.08
C MET A 242 -9.10 -21.46 -4.86
N HIS A 243 -10.40 -21.56 -4.57
CA HIS A 243 -11.07 -22.85 -4.38
C HIS A 243 -10.97 -23.76 -5.62
N LYS A 244 -11.26 -23.23 -6.82
CA LYS A 244 -11.16 -24.00 -8.09
C LYS A 244 -9.74 -24.48 -8.34
N VAL A 245 -8.74 -23.61 -8.13
CA VAL A 245 -7.34 -23.98 -8.32
C VAL A 245 -6.92 -25.01 -7.28
N PHE A 246 -7.32 -24.85 -6.02
CA PHE A 246 -7.07 -25.87 -4.99
C PHE A 246 -7.68 -27.23 -5.34
N GLN A 247 -8.92 -27.27 -5.84
CA GLN A 247 -9.57 -28.51 -6.26
C GLN A 247 -8.81 -29.23 -7.40
N SER A 248 -8.14 -28.47 -8.28
CA SER A 248 -7.39 -29.04 -9.42
C SER A 248 -5.93 -29.37 -9.12
N THR A 249 -5.32 -28.70 -8.16
CA THR A 249 -3.87 -28.81 -7.87
C THR A 249 -3.53 -29.33 -6.48
N GLY A 250 -4.49 -29.35 -5.55
CA GLY A 250 -4.26 -29.66 -4.14
C GLY A 250 -3.48 -28.60 -3.37
N THR A 251 -3.21 -27.44 -3.96
CA THR A 251 -2.36 -26.40 -3.40
C THR A 251 -3.03 -25.03 -3.45
N ILE A 252 -2.83 -24.22 -2.39
CA ILE A 252 -3.11 -22.79 -2.42
C ILE A 252 -1.82 -22.10 -2.86
N TRP A 253 -1.89 -21.41 -3.98
CA TRP A 253 -0.75 -20.73 -4.58
C TRP A 253 -0.55 -19.33 -4.01
N GLU A 254 0.65 -18.81 -4.14
CA GLU A 254 1.03 -17.46 -3.71
C GLU A 254 0.29 -16.37 -4.50
N LEU A 255 0.06 -16.62 -5.80
CA LEU A 255 -0.64 -15.72 -6.72
C LEU A 255 -1.53 -16.48 -7.71
N TYR A 256 -2.46 -15.77 -8.34
CA TYR A 256 -3.42 -16.30 -9.29
C TYR A 256 -3.52 -15.44 -10.54
#